data_3069188b63aead530cfa7a50db1defdf
#
_entry.id   3069188b63aead530cfa7a50db1defdf
#
_cell.length_a   1.000
_cell.length_b   1.000
_cell.length_c   1.000
_cell.angle_alpha   90.00
_cell.angle_beta   90.00
_cell.angle_gamma   90.00
#
_symmetry.space_group_name_H-M   'P 1'
#
loop_
_entity.id
_entity.type
_entity.pdbx_description
1 polymer ?
#
loop_
_entity_poly.entity_id
_entity_poly.type
_entity_poly.pdbx_seq_one_letter_code
_entity_poly.pdbx_strand_id
1 'polypeptide(L)'
;MPYFLLDRARVCLLLSLVLVAHLGFSQAAGVPVQKLVLQSPPATAASSESVHSSPGAKAIPLFGHVFVVVEENHSYSNVIGNRAMPYLNELAKQYGLATEYYANTHPSIGNYFMMTTGQIITNDDSFMGTVSADNAVRRLITGGKTWKSYAESLPDVGYIGGDVYPYVRHHNPLSYLSDVVHSRSERNNLVPFTQFLDDLNNNHLPQYSFIVPNMLNDAHDGSLGAADNWLKKNIGPLLGDSAFRKDGLLVILFDESLASDRQHGGGHVAAVVISPKAKRSYQSRTLYQHQSVCRLLLEGLGLKEFPGAAKKAPAMGEFF
;
A
#
# COMPACT_ATOMS: atom_id res chain seq x y z
N MET A 1 52.56 -7.43 -31.38
CA MET A 1 53.34 -8.66 -31.16
C MET A 1 53.57 -8.83 -29.68
N PRO A 2 53.47 -10.03 -29.06
CA PRO A 2 52.74 -11.26 -29.41
C PRO A 2 51.57 -11.55 -28.44
N TYR A 3 50.52 -12.16 -28.83
CA TYR A 3 50.05 -13.56 -28.95
C TYR A 3 50.38 -14.50 -27.76
N PHE A 4 49.35 -15.06 -27.13
CA PHE A 4 49.18 -16.46 -26.67
C PHE A 4 47.69 -16.57 -26.28
N LEU A 5 46.89 -17.25 -26.95
CA LEU A 5 46.49 -18.61 -27.36
C LEU A 5 46.16 -19.54 -26.16
N LEU A 6 44.83 -19.87 -26.12
CA LEU A 6 44.17 -21.17 -25.92
C LEU A 6 44.49 -22.00 -24.64
N ASP A 7 43.45 -22.36 -23.89
CA ASP A 7 43.25 -23.79 -23.68
C ASP A 7 41.77 -24.17 -23.56
N ARG A 8 41.47 -25.40 -23.98
CA ARG A 8 40.20 -26.01 -24.29
C ARG A 8 39.71 -26.90 -23.12
N ALA A 9 38.41 -26.94 -22.98
CA ALA A 9 37.51 -28.05 -22.73
C ALA A 9 37.80 -29.06 -21.60
N ARG A 10 36.80 -29.26 -20.74
CA ARG A 10 36.39 -30.61 -20.32
C ARG A 10 34.86 -30.65 -20.07
N VAL A 11 34.19 -31.38 -20.96
CA VAL A 11 32.83 -31.88 -20.83
C VAL A 11 32.91 -33.10 -19.88
N CYS A 12 32.11 -33.10 -18.82
CA CYS A 12 31.82 -34.31 -18.04
C CYS A 12 30.33 -34.63 -18.16
N LEU A 13 30.09 -35.69 -18.92
CA LEU A 13 28.82 -36.37 -19.11
C LEU A 13 28.65 -37.34 -17.93
N LEU A 14 27.60 -37.21 -17.13
CA LEU A 14 27.18 -38.22 -16.16
C LEU A 14 25.82 -38.78 -16.54
N LEU A 15 25.83 -40.01 -17.04
CA LEU A 15 24.67 -40.89 -17.21
C LEU A 15 24.17 -41.30 -15.82
N SER A 16 22.87 -41.12 -15.57
CA SER A 16 22.18 -41.72 -14.43
C SER A 16 21.29 -42.89 -14.93
N LEU A 17 21.59 -44.08 -14.42
CA LEU A 17 20.85 -45.33 -14.61
C LEU A 17 19.41 -45.19 -14.05
N VAL A 18 18.45 -45.63 -14.87
CA VAL A 18 17.08 -45.90 -14.44
C VAL A 18 16.99 -47.34 -13.96
N LEU A 19 16.68 -47.53 -12.68
CA LEU A 19 16.40 -48.82 -12.08
C LEU A 19 14.86 -49.03 -12.07
N VAL A 20 14.36 -49.92 -12.90
CA VAL A 20 12.96 -50.38 -12.90
C VAL A 20 12.83 -51.53 -11.93
N ALA A 21 12.13 -51.37 -10.82
CA ALA A 21 11.74 -52.48 -9.94
C ALA A 21 10.32 -52.89 -10.24
N HIS A 22 10.16 -54.12 -10.78
CA HIS A 22 8.90 -54.82 -10.84
C HIS A 22 8.59 -55.42 -9.47
N LEU A 23 7.44 -55.10 -8.91
CA LEU A 23 6.86 -55.85 -7.79
C LEU A 23 5.47 -56.37 -8.17
N GLY A 24 5.33 -57.64 -7.93
CA GLY A 24 4.27 -58.50 -8.39
C GLY A 24 2.90 -58.28 -7.74
N PHE A 25 1.88 -58.60 -8.50
CA PHE A 25 0.48 -58.72 -8.07
C PHE A 25 0.30 -59.89 -7.12
N SER A 26 -0.25 -59.61 -5.92
CA SER A 26 -0.90 -60.64 -5.11
C SER A 26 -2.41 -60.32 -5.04
N GLN A 27 -3.23 -61.25 -5.54
CA GLN A 27 -4.67 -61.21 -5.37
C GLN A 27 -5.02 -61.58 -3.91
N ALA A 28 -5.80 -60.75 -3.25
CA ALA A 28 -6.50 -61.11 -2.02
C ALA A 28 -8.00 -60.87 -2.19
N ALA A 29 -8.75 -61.83 -1.69
CA ALA A 29 -10.16 -62.10 -1.88
C ALA A 29 -11.11 -60.99 -1.42
N GLY A 30 -12.29 -60.96 -2.03
CA GLY A 30 -13.34 -59.98 -1.86
C GLY A 30 -13.99 -59.96 -0.47
N VAL A 31 -14.27 -58.76 -0.05
CA VAL A 31 -15.19 -58.41 1.06
C VAL A 31 -16.33 -57.58 0.44
N PRO A 32 -17.61 -57.84 0.77
CA PRO A 32 -18.72 -57.11 0.15
C PRO A 32 -18.81 -55.67 0.67
N VAL A 33 -18.86 -54.75 -0.28
CA VAL A 33 -19.07 -53.31 0.03
C VAL A 33 -20.51 -53.07 0.40
N GLN A 34 -20.77 -52.77 1.67
CA GLN A 34 -22.04 -52.21 2.10
C GLN A 34 -22.12 -50.77 1.60
N LYS A 35 -23.17 -50.48 0.84
CA LYS A 35 -23.50 -49.13 0.32
C LYS A 35 -23.95 -48.23 1.46
N LEU A 36 -23.03 -47.43 1.97
CA LEU A 36 -23.35 -46.40 2.94
C LEU A 36 -24.08 -45.25 2.24
N VAL A 37 -25.36 -45.12 2.48
CA VAL A 37 -26.16 -43.98 2.01
C VAL A 37 -25.83 -42.80 2.93
N LEU A 38 -24.98 -41.88 2.47
CA LEU A 38 -24.75 -40.62 3.12
C LEU A 38 -25.99 -39.73 2.93
N GLN A 39 -26.78 -39.59 3.97
CA GLN A 39 -27.79 -38.52 4.05
C GLN A 39 -27.09 -37.17 4.19
N SER A 40 -27.35 -36.29 3.23
CA SER A 40 -26.91 -34.90 3.31
C SER A 40 -27.59 -34.21 4.50
N PRO A 41 -26.85 -33.45 5.34
CA PRO A 41 -27.47 -32.64 6.37
C PRO A 41 -28.32 -31.53 5.73
N PRO A 42 -29.41 -31.09 6.39
CA PRO A 42 -30.26 -30.02 5.86
C PRO A 42 -29.46 -28.73 5.73
N ALA A 43 -29.69 -28.03 4.61
CA ALA A 43 -29.11 -26.72 4.36
C ALA A 43 -29.57 -25.74 5.46
N THR A 44 -28.64 -25.43 6.37
CA THR A 44 -28.81 -24.31 7.29
C THR A 44 -28.81 -23.03 6.45
N ALA A 45 -29.90 -22.29 6.54
CA ALA A 45 -30.04 -20.97 5.95
C ALA A 45 -28.85 -20.10 6.36
N ALA A 46 -28.13 -19.56 5.36
CA ALA A 46 -27.10 -18.59 5.59
C ALA A 46 -27.75 -17.36 6.25
N SER A 47 -27.54 -17.22 7.56
CA SER A 47 -27.82 -15.97 8.25
C SER A 47 -26.92 -14.93 7.65
N SER A 48 -27.51 -13.87 7.08
CA SER A 48 -26.81 -12.65 6.68
C SER A 48 -26.14 -12.08 7.94
N GLU A 49 -24.85 -12.34 8.10
CA GLU A 49 -24.06 -11.64 9.11
C GLU A 49 -24.11 -10.15 8.79
N SER A 50 -24.96 -9.44 9.50
CA SER A 50 -24.91 -8.00 9.56
C SER A 50 -23.52 -7.61 10.05
N VAL A 51 -22.81 -6.84 9.24
CA VAL A 51 -21.54 -6.21 9.62
C VAL A 51 -21.80 -5.43 10.91
N HIS A 52 -21.34 -5.97 12.04
CA HIS A 52 -21.38 -5.27 13.32
C HIS A 52 -20.41 -4.09 13.21
N SER A 53 -20.96 -2.92 12.87
CA SER A 53 -20.31 -1.66 13.18
C SER A 53 -20.23 -1.57 14.70
N SER A 54 -19.03 -1.43 15.24
CA SER A 54 -18.83 -1.18 16.67
C SER A 54 -19.73 -0.01 17.11
N PRO A 55 -20.47 -0.14 18.22
CA PRO A 55 -21.33 0.93 18.73
C PRO A 55 -20.48 2.17 19.02
N GLY A 56 -20.64 3.24 18.24
CA GLY A 56 -19.93 4.51 18.42
C GLY A 56 -18.97 4.93 17.30
N ALA A 57 -18.71 4.10 16.28
CA ALA A 57 -17.90 4.52 15.13
C ALA A 57 -18.63 5.64 14.36
N LYS A 58 -18.08 6.86 14.40
CA LYS A 58 -18.61 7.97 13.59
C LYS A 58 -18.43 7.65 12.11
N ALA A 59 -19.41 8.03 11.30
CA ALA A 59 -19.34 7.88 9.85
C ALA A 59 -18.20 8.75 9.29
N ILE A 60 -17.46 8.20 8.34
CA ILE A 60 -16.46 8.95 7.58
C ILE A 60 -17.18 9.91 6.64
N PRO A 61 -16.86 11.23 6.65
CA PRO A 61 -17.44 12.19 5.71
C PRO A 61 -17.05 11.86 4.28
N LEU A 62 -17.86 12.29 3.31
CA LEU A 62 -17.48 12.26 1.89
C LEU A 62 -16.49 13.37 1.58
N PHE A 63 -15.50 13.06 0.75
CA PHE A 63 -14.48 13.98 0.27
C PHE A 63 -14.53 14.08 -1.26
N GLY A 64 -14.19 15.24 -1.79
CA GLY A 64 -14.02 15.44 -3.23
C GLY A 64 -12.67 14.87 -3.70
N HIS A 65 -11.66 15.04 -2.86
CA HIS A 65 -10.29 14.58 -3.13
C HIS A 65 -9.65 13.94 -1.89
N VAL A 66 -8.99 12.81 -2.08
CA VAL A 66 -8.21 12.15 -1.03
C VAL A 66 -6.78 11.95 -1.48
N PHE A 67 -5.85 12.15 -0.57
CA PHE A 67 -4.42 12.08 -0.79
C PHE A 67 -3.76 11.23 0.27
N VAL A 68 -2.77 10.44 -0.13
CA VAL A 68 -1.83 9.80 0.79
C VAL A 68 -0.40 10.13 0.36
N VAL A 69 0.42 10.53 1.32
CA VAL A 69 1.86 10.71 1.17
C VAL A 69 2.54 9.70 2.07
N VAL A 70 3.48 8.94 1.51
CA VAL A 70 4.18 7.89 2.22
C VAL A 70 5.65 8.29 2.38
N GLU A 71 6.09 8.39 3.62
CA GLU A 71 7.47 8.58 4.07
C GLU A 71 8.03 7.24 4.55
N GLU A 72 9.34 7.15 4.81
CA GLU A 72 10.07 5.90 4.88
C GLU A 72 10.83 5.68 6.19
N ASN A 73 10.78 4.40 6.67
CA ASN A 73 11.76 3.76 7.55
C ASN A 73 12.05 4.46 8.89
N HIS A 74 11.08 5.18 9.48
CA HIS A 74 11.30 5.82 10.77
C HIS A 74 10.21 5.50 11.79
N SER A 75 10.65 5.09 12.99
CA SER A 75 9.75 4.85 14.12
C SER A 75 9.05 6.15 14.56
N TYR A 76 7.85 6.01 15.10
CA TYR A 76 7.05 7.12 15.66
C TYR A 76 7.85 8.05 16.55
N SER A 77 8.65 7.50 17.47
CA SER A 77 9.48 8.26 18.41
C SER A 77 10.62 9.03 17.75
N ASN A 78 11.04 8.64 16.54
CA ASN A 78 12.04 9.37 15.76
C ASN A 78 11.42 10.55 15.00
N VAL A 79 10.11 10.54 14.78
CA VAL A 79 9.39 11.52 13.95
C VAL A 79 8.60 12.51 14.80
N ILE A 80 7.73 12.00 15.69
CA ILE A 80 6.85 12.85 16.48
C ILE A 80 7.61 13.51 17.66
N GLY A 81 7.58 14.83 17.68
CA GLY A 81 8.35 15.65 18.62
C GLY A 81 9.79 15.94 18.19
N ASN A 82 10.25 15.39 17.06
CA ASN A 82 11.60 15.64 16.55
C ASN A 82 11.71 17.04 15.94
N ARG A 83 12.75 17.78 16.33
CA ARG A 83 13.04 19.13 15.83
C ARG A 83 13.45 19.14 14.34
N ALA A 84 13.86 18.01 13.78
CA ALA A 84 14.18 17.88 12.36
C ALA A 84 12.92 17.83 11.47
N MET A 85 11.73 17.58 12.05
CA MET A 85 10.46 17.54 11.32
C MET A 85 9.44 18.57 11.85
N PRO A 86 9.77 19.87 11.85
CA PRO A 86 8.91 20.88 12.43
C PRO A 86 7.57 21.03 11.70
N TYR A 87 7.53 20.88 10.37
CA TYR A 87 6.33 21.04 9.59
C TYR A 87 5.33 19.89 9.83
N LEU A 88 5.79 18.64 9.76
CA LEU A 88 4.92 17.48 10.05
C LEU A 88 4.40 17.51 11.49
N ASN A 89 5.25 17.88 12.44
CA ASN A 89 4.87 18.01 13.84
C ASN A 89 3.86 19.14 14.09
N GLU A 90 3.93 20.24 13.35
CA GLU A 90 2.92 21.29 13.38
C GLU A 90 1.57 20.78 12.86
N LEU A 91 1.57 20.03 11.75
CA LEU A 91 0.36 19.40 11.22
C LEU A 91 -0.23 18.39 12.21
N ALA A 92 0.61 17.57 12.85
CA ALA A 92 0.17 16.59 13.86
C ALA A 92 -0.46 17.27 15.09
N LYS A 93 0.03 18.44 15.50
CA LYS A 93 -0.56 19.26 16.57
C LYS A 93 -1.87 19.92 16.16
N GLN A 94 -1.96 20.35 14.91
CA GLN A 94 -3.08 21.13 14.41
C GLN A 94 -4.28 20.26 14.02
N TYR A 95 -4.04 19.04 13.51
CA TYR A 95 -5.04 18.12 12.97
C TYR A 95 -5.13 16.82 13.80
N GLY A 96 -5.37 15.69 13.13
CA GLY A 96 -5.50 14.38 13.76
C GLY A 96 -4.18 13.61 13.75
N LEU A 97 -3.75 13.12 14.91
CA LEU A 97 -2.60 12.22 15.05
C LEU A 97 -3.07 10.84 15.53
N ALA A 98 -2.74 9.79 14.81
CA ALA A 98 -2.91 8.42 15.29
C ALA A 98 -1.69 8.05 16.16
N THR A 99 -1.90 7.95 17.49
CA THR A 99 -0.80 7.67 18.43
C THR A 99 -0.51 6.18 18.57
N GLU A 100 -1.37 5.32 18.03
CA GLU A 100 -1.22 3.86 18.00
C GLU A 100 -1.37 3.37 16.55
N TYR A 101 -0.49 3.88 15.67
CA TYR A 101 -0.47 3.47 14.27
C TYR A 101 0.77 2.62 13.99
N TYR A 102 0.54 1.44 13.41
CA TYR A 102 1.59 0.45 13.20
C TYR A 102 1.65 0.01 11.74
N ALA A 103 2.86 -0.18 11.24
CA ALA A 103 3.10 -0.85 9.98
C ALA A 103 2.82 -2.36 10.08
N ASN A 104 2.66 -3.03 8.95
CA ASN A 104 2.24 -4.43 8.92
C ASN A 104 3.40 -5.42 8.85
N THR A 105 4.54 -5.00 8.29
CA THR A 105 5.67 -5.90 8.01
C THR A 105 6.96 -5.13 7.77
N HIS A 106 8.05 -5.87 7.54
CA HIS A 106 9.31 -5.44 6.91
C HIS A 106 9.63 -6.44 5.78
N PRO A 107 10.26 -6.00 4.68
CA PRO A 107 10.57 -4.62 4.30
C PRO A 107 9.38 -3.90 3.63
N SER A 108 9.65 -2.71 3.08
CA SER A 108 8.72 -1.69 2.62
C SER A 108 7.62 -2.19 1.69
N ILE A 109 7.92 -2.97 0.63
CA ILE A 109 6.96 -3.35 -0.41
C ILE A 109 5.67 -3.99 0.14
N GLY A 110 5.78 -4.79 1.22
CA GLY A 110 4.64 -5.43 1.86
C GLY A 110 3.65 -4.42 2.44
N ASN A 111 4.14 -3.30 2.98
CA ASN A 111 3.35 -2.21 3.52
C ASN A 111 2.67 -1.40 2.41
N TYR A 112 3.39 -1.11 1.33
CA TYR A 112 2.82 -0.47 0.15
C TYR A 112 1.69 -1.30 -0.48
N PHE A 113 1.85 -2.62 -0.56
CA PHE A 113 0.76 -3.48 -0.99
C PHE A 113 -0.39 -3.52 0.02
N MET A 114 -0.12 -3.51 1.32
CA MET A 114 -1.18 -3.44 2.33
C MET A 114 -2.03 -2.17 2.18
N MET A 115 -1.43 -1.02 1.91
CA MET A 115 -2.13 0.25 1.67
C MET A 115 -3.01 0.24 0.40
N THR A 116 -2.75 -0.67 -0.54
CA THR A 116 -3.41 -0.64 -1.85
C THR A 116 -4.23 -1.89 -2.16
N THR A 117 -3.88 -3.04 -1.58
CA THR A 117 -4.59 -4.32 -1.78
C THR A 117 -5.20 -4.87 -0.49
N GLY A 118 -4.85 -4.31 0.65
CA GLY A 118 -5.18 -4.89 1.96
C GLY A 118 -4.51 -6.24 2.22
N GLN A 119 -3.37 -6.52 1.56
CA GLN A 119 -2.63 -7.79 1.69
C GLN A 119 -1.12 -7.53 1.62
N ILE A 120 -0.35 -8.29 2.38
CA ILE A 120 1.09 -8.44 2.16
C ILE A 120 1.27 -9.41 0.99
N ILE A 121 1.49 -8.89 -0.22
CA ILE A 121 1.67 -9.73 -1.42
C ILE A 121 3.04 -10.42 -1.38
N THR A 122 4.06 -9.67 -1.01
CA THR A 122 5.45 -10.13 -0.86
C THR A 122 6.19 -9.20 0.10
N ASN A 123 7.29 -9.69 0.65
CA ASN A 123 8.28 -8.92 1.41
C ASN A 123 9.65 -8.92 0.67
N ASP A 124 9.63 -9.01 -0.64
CA ASP A 124 10.82 -8.94 -1.49
C ASP A 124 10.80 -7.66 -2.31
N ASP A 125 11.57 -6.64 -1.92
CA ASP A 125 11.63 -5.33 -2.60
C ASP A 125 12.15 -5.45 -4.03
N SER A 126 12.81 -6.56 -4.37
CA SER A 126 13.22 -6.86 -5.75
C SER A 126 12.09 -7.43 -6.62
N PHE A 127 10.87 -7.58 -6.09
CA PHE A 127 9.73 -8.15 -6.80
C PHE A 127 9.40 -7.35 -8.08
N MET A 128 9.33 -8.05 -9.21
CA MET A 128 9.02 -7.47 -10.52
C MET A 128 7.74 -8.01 -11.14
N GLY A 129 7.00 -8.84 -10.39
CA GLY A 129 5.77 -9.47 -10.86
C GLY A 129 4.59 -8.51 -11.01
N THR A 130 3.46 -9.04 -11.47
CA THR A 130 2.18 -8.32 -11.56
C THR A 130 1.23 -8.82 -10.47
N VAL A 131 0.52 -7.90 -9.83
CA VAL A 131 -0.40 -8.19 -8.73
C VAL A 131 -1.83 -8.23 -9.24
N SER A 132 -2.45 -9.42 -9.22
CA SER A 132 -3.85 -9.62 -9.66
C SER A 132 -4.87 -9.53 -8.52
N ALA A 133 -4.42 -9.41 -7.27
CA ALA A 133 -5.30 -9.28 -6.11
C ALA A 133 -6.27 -8.09 -6.27
N ASP A 134 -7.40 -8.19 -5.57
CA ASP A 134 -8.32 -7.04 -5.44
C ASP A 134 -7.57 -5.84 -4.84
N ASN A 135 -7.83 -4.64 -5.36
CA ASN A 135 -7.01 -3.48 -5.06
C ASN A 135 -7.76 -2.16 -5.15
N ALA A 136 -7.17 -1.11 -4.59
CA ALA A 136 -7.76 0.22 -4.57
C ALA A 136 -8.09 0.77 -5.97
N VAL A 137 -7.20 0.59 -6.96
CA VAL A 137 -7.42 1.07 -8.34
C VAL A 137 -8.63 0.40 -8.96
N ARG A 138 -8.78 -0.92 -8.81
CA ARG A 138 -9.96 -1.66 -9.28
C ARG A 138 -11.24 -1.10 -8.66
N ARG A 139 -11.22 -0.81 -7.36
CA ARG A 139 -12.37 -0.25 -6.64
C ARG A 139 -12.68 1.17 -7.10
N LEU A 140 -11.66 1.98 -7.37
CA LEU A 140 -11.80 3.33 -7.92
C LEU A 140 -12.42 3.29 -9.32
N ILE A 141 -11.88 2.49 -10.23
CA ILE A 141 -12.41 2.32 -11.60
C ILE A 141 -13.87 1.88 -11.56
N THR A 142 -14.18 0.83 -10.78
CA THR A 142 -15.54 0.31 -10.64
C THR A 142 -16.51 1.36 -10.07
N GLY A 143 -16.02 2.20 -9.17
CA GLY A 143 -16.78 3.32 -8.58
C GLY A 143 -16.83 4.59 -9.41
N GLY A 144 -16.27 4.58 -10.63
CA GLY A 144 -16.21 5.75 -11.51
C GLY A 144 -15.36 6.91 -10.95
N LYS A 145 -14.31 6.59 -10.17
CA LYS A 145 -13.41 7.57 -9.55
C LYS A 145 -12.13 7.72 -10.34
N THR A 146 -11.64 8.95 -10.44
CA THR A 146 -10.34 9.26 -11.05
C THR A 146 -9.22 9.07 -10.03
N TRP A 147 -8.04 8.64 -10.52
CA TRP A 147 -6.89 8.41 -9.67
C TRP A 147 -5.57 8.73 -10.39
N LYS A 148 -4.53 9.05 -9.64
CA LYS A 148 -3.15 9.13 -10.10
C LYS A 148 -2.19 8.66 -9.02
N SER A 149 -1.06 8.08 -9.44
CA SER A 149 0.15 7.95 -8.65
C SER A 149 1.14 9.03 -9.09
N TYR A 150 1.53 9.88 -8.17
CA TYR A 150 2.53 10.93 -8.37
C TYR A 150 3.84 10.50 -7.71
N ALA A 151 4.75 9.94 -8.49
CA ALA A 151 6.03 9.48 -7.97
C ALA A 151 7.16 10.43 -8.37
N GLU A 152 7.91 10.91 -7.37
CA GLU A 152 9.06 11.78 -7.64
C GLU A 152 10.17 10.99 -8.34
N SER A 153 10.79 11.62 -9.35
CA SER A 153 11.80 10.98 -10.19
C SER A 153 11.33 9.77 -11.00
N LEU A 154 10.01 9.54 -11.13
CA LEU A 154 9.49 8.57 -12.09
C LEU A 154 10.02 8.89 -13.49
N PRO A 155 10.67 7.94 -14.21
CA PRO A 155 11.35 8.22 -15.47
C PRO A 155 10.46 8.80 -16.56
N ASP A 156 9.26 8.23 -16.73
CA ASP A 156 8.29 8.61 -17.75
C ASP A 156 6.86 8.34 -17.28
N VAL A 157 5.88 8.99 -17.92
CA VAL A 157 4.46 8.69 -17.72
C VAL A 157 4.19 7.23 -18.09
N GLY A 158 3.55 6.49 -17.18
CA GLY A 158 3.22 5.08 -17.39
C GLY A 158 4.40 4.11 -17.21
N TYR A 159 5.49 4.55 -16.60
CA TYR A 159 6.64 3.69 -16.33
C TYR A 159 6.28 2.54 -15.37
N ILE A 160 6.61 1.33 -15.78
CA ILE A 160 6.43 0.08 -15.01
C ILE A 160 7.71 -0.77 -14.99
N GLY A 161 8.84 -0.17 -15.31
CA GLY A 161 10.17 -0.81 -15.22
C GLY A 161 10.67 -0.90 -13.78
N GLY A 162 11.90 -1.36 -13.60
CA GLY A 162 12.56 -1.45 -12.29
C GLY A 162 12.97 -0.09 -11.72
N ASP A 163 13.81 -0.13 -10.71
CA ASP A 163 14.34 1.05 -10.05
C ASP A 163 15.22 1.89 -10.97
N VAL A 164 15.07 3.19 -10.89
CA VAL A 164 15.94 4.20 -11.54
C VAL A 164 16.21 5.28 -10.50
N TYR A 165 17.23 5.02 -9.67
CA TYR A 165 17.55 5.87 -8.53
C TYR A 165 17.60 7.36 -8.89
N PRO A 166 16.99 8.24 -8.08
CA PRO A 166 16.42 8.00 -6.75
C PRO A 166 14.95 7.51 -6.73
N TYR A 167 14.31 7.22 -7.86
CA TYR A 167 13.04 6.51 -7.91
C TYR A 167 13.25 5.03 -7.67
N VAL A 168 12.41 4.44 -6.80
CA VAL A 168 12.32 2.99 -6.61
C VAL A 168 10.88 2.53 -6.84
N ARG A 169 10.74 1.43 -7.59
CA ARG A 169 9.42 0.95 -8.01
C ARG A 169 8.62 0.39 -6.84
N HIS A 170 9.28 -0.26 -5.89
CA HIS A 170 8.60 -0.88 -4.75
C HIS A 170 7.92 0.12 -3.81
N HIS A 171 8.25 1.43 -3.89
CA HIS A 171 7.48 2.49 -3.25
C HIS A 171 6.28 2.98 -4.10
N ASN A 172 6.14 2.52 -5.34
CA ASN A 172 5.02 2.87 -6.21
C ASN A 172 4.12 1.65 -6.48
N PRO A 173 3.31 1.19 -5.50
CA PRO A 173 2.59 -0.07 -5.56
C PRO A 173 1.57 -0.14 -6.69
N LEU A 174 1.03 1.01 -7.12
CA LEU A 174 0.04 1.05 -8.20
C LEU A 174 0.64 0.60 -9.54
N SER A 175 1.96 0.72 -9.72
CA SER A 175 2.69 0.27 -10.91
C SER A 175 2.75 -1.26 -11.09
N TYR A 176 2.38 -2.03 -10.07
CA TYR A 176 2.37 -3.50 -10.11
C TYR A 176 0.99 -4.09 -10.40
N LEU A 177 -0.07 -3.31 -10.21
CA LEU A 177 -1.45 -3.80 -10.27
C LEU A 177 -1.83 -4.23 -11.70
N SER A 178 -2.43 -5.41 -11.86
CA SER A 178 -2.83 -5.94 -13.17
C SER A 178 -3.74 -5.00 -13.93
N ASP A 179 -4.63 -4.30 -13.23
CA ASP A 179 -5.54 -3.30 -13.79
C ASP A 179 -4.76 -2.14 -14.46
N VAL A 180 -3.57 -1.83 -13.94
CA VAL A 180 -2.68 -0.78 -14.46
C VAL A 180 -1.72 -1.34 -15.51
N VAL A 181 -1.03 -2.46 -15.19
CA VAL A 181 -0.01 -3.05 -16.07
C VAL A 181 -0.58 -3.44 -17.43
N HIS A 182 -1.81 -3.97 -17.48
CA HIS A 182 -2.43 -4.45 -18.72
C HIS A 182 -3.29 -3.41 -19.44
N SER A 183 -3.41 -2.19 -18.90
CA SER A 183 -4.19 -1.10 -19.52
C SER A 183 -3.31 0.11 -19.79
N ARG A 184 -3.16 0.49 -21.07
CA ARG A 184 -2.41 1.68 -21.44
C ARG A 184 -3.03 2.96 -20.86
N SER A 185 -4.36 3.07 -20.85
CA SER A 185 -5.06 4.23 -20.29
C SER A 185 -4.80 4.36 -18.79
N GLU A 186 -4.87 3.25 -18.05
CA GLU A 186 -4.62 3.26 -16.62
C GLU A 186 -3.14 3.54 -16.28
N ARG A 187 -2.20 3.02 -17.08
CA ARG A 187 -0.77 3.34 -16.90
C ARG A 187 -0.48 4.84 -17.03
N ASN A 188 -1.22 5.57 -17.85
CA ASN A 188 -1.05 7.01 -17.98
C ASN A 188 -1.36 7.79 -16.69
N ASN A 189 -1.93 7.12 -15.68
CA ASN A 189 -2.15 7.68 -14.35
C ASN A 189 -0.93 7.52 -13.41
N LEU A 190 0.11 6.79 -13.86
CA LEU A 190 1.42 6.79 -13.20
C LEU A 190 2.22 7.96 -13.77
N VAL A 191 2.40 9.01 -13.00
CA VAL A 191 2.99 10.26 -13.50
C VAL A 191 4.14 10.76 -12.60
N PRO A 192 5.13 11.46 -13.17
CA PRO A 192 6.14 12.16 -12.38
C PRO A 192 5.48 13.16 -11.42
N PHE A 193 6.04 13.34 -10.23
CA PHE A 193 5.49 14.24 -9.21
C PHE A 193 5.35 15.69 -9.69
N THR A 194 6.13 16.15 -10.66
CA THR A 194 5.97 17.47 -11.27
C THR A 194 4.55 17.71 -11.80
N GLN A 195 3.88 16.64 -12.28
CA GLN A 195 2.49 16.70 -12.72
C GLN A 195 1.51 17.02 -11.58
N PHE A 196 1.85 16.70 -10.32
CA PHE A 196 1.01 17.04 -9.17
C PHE A 196 0.86 18.56 -9.01
N LEU A 197 1.97 19.29 -9.14
CA LEU A 197 1.95 20.75 -9.04
C LEU A 197 1.20 21.39 -10.21
N ASP A 198 1.33 20.82 -11.41
CA ASP A 198 0.59 21.25 -12.59
C ASP A 198 -0.92 20.99 -12.42
N ASP A 199 -1.29 19.79 -11.96
CA ASP A 199 -2.69 19.44 -11.72
C ASP A 199 -3.31 20.31 -10.61
N LEU A 200 -2.56 20.59 -9.54
CA LEU A 200 -2.98 21.46 -8.45
C LEU A 200 -3.25 22.89 -8.96
N ASN A 201 -2.30 23.46 -9.70
CA ASN A 201 -2.40 24.83 -10.21
C ASN A 201 -3.51 25.02 -11.25
N ASN A 202 -3.87 23.96 -11.97
CA ASN A 202 -4.87 23.97 -13.03
C ASN A 202 -6.25 23.39 -12.63
N ASN A 203 -6.44 23.03 -11.35
CA ASN A 203 -7.66 22.35 -10.85
C ASN A 203 -7.96 21.03 -11.56
N HIS A 204 -6.93 20.24 -11.85
CA HIS A 204 -7.01 18.95 -12.52
C HIS A 204 -6.68 17.76 -11.58
N LEU A 205 -6.66 18.00 -10.27
CA LEU A 205 -6.41 16.94 -9.30
C LEU A 205 -7.43 15.80 -9.43
N PRO A 206 -7.00 14.53 -9.43
CA PRO A 206 -7.92 13.40 -9.40
C PRO A 206 -8.58 13.27 -8.03
N GLN A 207 -9.59 12.42 -7.94
CA GLN A 207 -10.27 12.15 -6.68
C GLN A 207 -9.40 11.34 -5.70
N TYR A 208 -8.48 10.50 -6.20
CA TYR A 208 -7.53 9.75 -5.39
C TYR A 208 -6.10 10.01 -5.86
N SER A 209 -5.23 10.42 -4.95
CA SER A 209 -3.81 10.69 -5.21
C SER A 209 -2.93 9.86 -4.26
N PHE A 210 -2.08 9.01 -4.83
CA PHE A 210 -1.02 8.31 -4.13
C PHE A 210 0.30 9.02 -4.43
N ILE A 211 0.95 9.57 -3.42
CA ILE A 211 2.11 10.45 -3.58
C ILE A 211 3.33 9.80 -2.94
N VAL A 212 4.40 9.68 -3.72
CA VAL A 212 5.65 9.02 -3.32
C VAL A 212 6.80 9.99 -3.56
N PRO A 213 7.42 10.54 -2.52
CA PRO A 213 8.72 11.22 -2.66
C PRO A 213 9.77 10.21 -3.12
N ASN A 214 10.91 10.66 -3.62
CA ASN A 214 12.01 9.77 -3.96
C ASN A 214 12.88 9.47 -2.73
N MET A 215 13.79 8.49 -2.84
CA MET A 215 14.68 8.01 -1.77
C MET A 215 15.44 9.11 -1.03
N LEU A 216 15.67 10.26 -1.66
CA LEU A 216 16.38 11.40 -1.05
C LEU A 216 15.43 12.31 -0.24
N ASN A 217 14.13 12.23 -0.49
CA ASN A 217 13.11 13.12 0.04
C ASN A 217 12.05 12.45 0.90
N ASP A 218 12.03 11.11 0.96
CA ASP A 218 11.09 10.30 1.75
C ASP A 218 11.65 9.90 3.14
N ALA A 219 12.83 10.36 3.50
CA ALA A 219 13.59 10.00 4.69
C ALA A 219 14.29 8.62 4.65
N HIS A 220 14.26 7.89 3.55
CA HIS A 220 14.98 6.62 3.42
C HIS A 220 16.51 6.84 3.38
N ASP A 221 17.02 7.42 2.28
CA ASP A 221 18.43 7.76 2.12
C ASP A 221 18.71 9.20 2.54
N GLY A 222 17.69 10.06 2.49
CA GLY A 222 17.75 11.43 2.94
C GLY A 222 17.52 11.58 4.45
N SER A 223 17.74 12.79 4.96
CA SER A 223 17.47 13.09 6.35
C SER A 223 15.99 13.39 6.61
N LEU A 224 15.51 13.20 7.85
CA LEU A 224 14.18 13.65 8.29
C LEU A 224 13.94 15.15 7.97
N GLY A 225 14.99 15.99 8.07
CA GLY A 225 14.86 17.41 7.73
C GLY A 225 14.69 17.65 6.22
N ALA A 226 15.24 16.79 5.37
CA ALA A 226 15.02 16.85 3.92
C ALA A 226 13.57 16.49 3.60
N ALA A 227 13.06 15.41 4.18
CA ALA A 227 11.67 14.95 4.04
C ALA A 227 10.68 16.02 4.53
N ASP A 228 10.88 16.60 5.70
CA ASP A 228 10.02 17.66 6.24
C ASP A 228 10.00 18.91 5.35
N ASN A 229 11.16 19.32 4.83
CA ASN A 229 11.26 20.42 3.89
C ASN A 229 10.55 20.11 2.57
N TRP A 230 10.66 18.87 2.09
CA TRP A 230 9.95 18.42 0.89
C TRP A 230 8.44 18.46 1.10
N LEU A 231 7.93 17.93 2.23
CA LEU A 231 6.52 18.02 2.61
C LEU A 231 6.03 19.47 2.64
N LYS A 232 6.78 20.34 3.32
CA LYS A 232 6.42 21.77 3.43
C LYS A 232 6.35 22.45 2.08
N LYS A 233 7.35 22.21 1.22
CA LYS A 233 7.47 22.86 -0.08
C LYS A 233 6.44 22.34 -1.09
N ASN A 234 6.25 21.03 -1.13
CA ASN A 234 5.55 20.36 -2.21
C ASN A 234 4.09 20.00 -1.86
N ILE A 235 3.82 19.68 -0.59
CA ILE A 235 2.48 19.35 -0.10
C ILE A 235 1.81 20.53 0.61
N GLY A 236 2.59 21.41 1.19
CA GLY A 236 2.06 22.62 1.85
C GLY A 236 1.09 23.43 0.99
N PRO A 237 1.37 23.70 -0.29
CA PRO A 237 0.44 24.42 -1.17
C PRO A 237 -0.94 23.79 -1.29
N LEU A 238 -1.03 22.44 -1.26
CA LEU A 238 -2.31 21.72 -1.27
C LEU A 238 -3.24 22.16 -0.15
N LEU A 239 -2.71 22.39 1.05
CA LEU A 239 -3.53 22.78 2.22
C LEU A 239 -4.13 24.18 2.07
N GLY A 240 -3.56 25.02 1.22
CA GLY A 240 -4.07 26.34 0.85
C GLY A 240 -5.05 26.33 -0.32
N ASP A 241 -5.11 25.23 -1.06
CA ASP A 241 -5.94 25.10 -2.26
C ASP A 241 -7.44 25.10 -1.94
N SER A 242 -8.23 25.70 -2.81
CA SER A 242 -9.67 25.89 -2.59
C SER A 242 -10.46 24.59 -2.59
N ALA A 243 -10.10 23.61 -3.46
CA ALA A 243 -10.75 22.30 -3.52
C ALA A 243 -10.42 21.49 -2.26
N PHE A 244 -9.14 21.49 -1.83
CA PHE A 244 -8.76 20.85 -0.58
C PHE A 244 -9.45 21.47 0.64
N ARG A 245 -9.46 22.79 0.74
CA ARG A 245 -10.11 23.51 1.85
C ARG A 245 -11.63 23.31 1.93
N LYS A 246 -12.26 22.97 0.82
CA LYS A 246 -13.66 22.63 0.76
C LYS A 246 -13.95 21.25 1.34
N ASP A 247 -13.30 20.23 0.81
CA ASP A 247 -13.59 18.83 1.14
C ASP A 247 -12.42 17.86 0.86
N GLY A 248 -11.19 18.29 1.05
CA GLY A 248 -10.01 17.43 0.92
C GLY A 248 -9.74 16.57 2.17
N LEU A 249 -9.10 15.43 1.94
CA LEU A 249 -8.52 14.57 2.96
C LEU A 249 -7.09 14.23 2.57
N LEU A 250 -6.14 14.48 3.45
CA LEU A 250 -4.73 14.10 3.30
C LEU A 250 -4.31 13.24 4.48
N VAL A 251 -3.67 12.11 4.20
CA VAL A 251 -2.96 11.32 5.19
C VAL A 251 -1.47 11.36 4.86
N ILE A 252 -0.64 11.73 5.82
CA ILE A 252 0.82 11.61 5.74
C ILE A 252 1.21 10.53 6.74
N LEU A 253 1.90 9.51 6.28
CA LEU A 253 2.29 8.37 7.12
C LEU A 253 3.68 7.84 6.73
N PHE A 254 4.28 7.07 7.64
CA PHE A 254 5.49 6.29 7.39
C PHE A 254 5.10 4.85 7.10
N ASP A 255 5.75 4.24 6.11
CA ASP A 255 5.46 2.88 5.64
C ASP A 255 5.84 1.81 6.65
N GLU A 256 7.04 1.94 7.26
CA GLU A 256 7.55 1.07 8.30
C GLU A 256 8.46 1.83 9.27
N SER A 257 8.72 1.22 10.42
CA SER A 257 9.65 1.73 11.41
C SER A 257 11.09 1.30 11.10
N LEU A 258 12.02 1.65 11.98
CA LEU A 258 13.33 1.03 11.96
C LEU A 258 13.20 -0.50 12.07
N ALA A 259 14.00 -1.26 11.33
CA ALA A 259 13.96 -2.73 11.25
C ALA A 259 14.05 -3.47 12.59
N SER A 260 14.53 -2.79 13.65
CA SER A 260 14.57 -3.32 15.02
C SER A 260 13.23 -3.30 15.75
N ASP A 261 12.29 -2.44 15.34
CA ASP A 261 10.94 -2.38 15.89
C ASP A 261 10.00 -3.23 15.03
N ARG A 262 9.48 -4.31 15.61
CA ARG A 262 8.59 -5.27 14.94
C ARG A 262 7.22 -5.35 15.60
N GLN A 263 6.83 -4.36 16.38
CA GLN A 263 5.50 -4.33 16.98
C GLN A 263 4.44 -4.37 15.86
N HIS A 264 3.46 -5.24 16.02
CA HIS A 264 2.39 -5.48 15.03
C HIS A 264 2.87 -5.80 13.60
N GLY A 265 4.13 -6.23 13.46
CA GLY A 265 4.75 -6.69 12.22
C GLY A 265 5.79 -5.73 11.65
N GLY A 266 5.47 -4.45 11.45
CA GLY A 266 6.35 -3.45 10.85
C GLY A 266 6.69 -2.27 11.76
N GLY A 267 6.33 -2.33 13.07
CA GLY A 267 6.67 -1.38 14.11
C GLY A 267 5.76 -0.15 14.18
N HIS A 268 6.02 0.68 15.20
CA HIS A 268 5.22 1.87 15.51
C HIS A 268 5.65 3.06 14.65
N VAL A 269 4.74 3.58 13.82
CA VAL A 269 5.02 4.65 12.86
C VAL A 269 4.08 5.84 12.99
N ALA A 270 4.47 7.00 12.45
CA ALA A 270 3.64 8.18 12.47
C ALA A 270 2.56 8.13 11.37
N ALA A 271 1.33 8.58 11.71
CA ALA A 271 0.26 8.82 10.75
C ALA A 271 -0.56 10.05 11.17
N VAL A 272 -0.64 11.03 10.28
CA VAL A 272 -1.33 12.31 10.50
C VAL A 272 -2.49 12.43 9.52
N VAL A 273 -3.70 12.65 10.05
CA VAL A 273 -4.94 12.80 9.27
C VAL A 273 -5.33 14.27 9.20
N ILE A 274 -5.29 14.84 8.02
CA ILE A 274 -5.43 16.26 7.76
C ILE A 274 -6.66 16.51 6.88
N SER A 275 -7.60 17.30 7.35
CA SER A 275 -8.80 17.67 6.58
C SER A 275 -9.45 18.93 7.20
N PRO A 276 -10.12 19.77 6.41
CA PRO A 276 -10.99 20.80 6.95
C PRO A 276 -12.16 20.23 7.78
N LYS A 277 -12.51 18.96 7.55
CA LYS A 277 -13.58 18.23 8.27
C LYS A 277 -13.07 17.46 9.49
N ALA A 278 -11.75 17.37 9.66
CA ALA A 278 -11.17 16.67 10.80
C ALA A 278 -11.25 17.49 12.07
N LYS A 279 -11.36 16.80 13.20
CA LYS A 279 -11.20 17.40 14.52
C LYS A 279 -9.83 18.05 14.64
N ARG A 280 -9.78 19.20 15.28
CA ARG A 280 -8.52 19.91 15.56
C ARG A 280 -7.86 19.35 16.81
N SER A 281 -6.52 19.26 16.76
CA SER A 281 -5.68 18.80 17.88
C SER A 281 -6.14 17.46 18.46
N TYR A 282 -6.63 16.56 17.60
CA TYR A 282 -7.18 15.27 18.01
C TYR A 282 -6.09 14.20 18.00
N GLN A 283 -6.04 13.42 19.08
CA GLN A 283 -5.15 12.26 19.19
C GLN A 283 -5.99 11.01 19.39
N SER A 284 -5.87 10.07 18.44
CA SER A 284 -6.49 8.76 18.54
C SER A 284 -5.55 7.79 19.25
N ARG A 285 -6.12 6.97 20.13
CA ARG A 285 -5.44 5.84 20.79
C ARG A 285 -5.95 4.48 20.29
N THR A 286 -6.75 4.49 19.23
CA THR A 286 -7.19 3.28 18.57
C THR A 286 -6.03 2.70 17.78
N LEU A 287 -5.82 1.37 17.87
CA LEU A 287 -4.83 0.69 17.07
C LEU A 287 -5.27 0.67 15.60
N TYR A 288 -4.45 1.29 14.75
CA TYR A 288 -4.60 1.30 13.31
C TYR A 288 -3.37 0.73 12.61
N GLN A 289 -3.57 0.24 11.40
CA GLN A 289 -2.52 -0.18 10.47
C GLN A 289 -2.87 0.28 9.06
N HIS A 290 -2.00 0.02 8.10
CA HIS A 290 -2.14 0.51 6.72
C HIS A 290 -3.47 0.14 6.04
N GLN A 291 -4.05 -1.03 6.33
CA GLN A 291 -5.37 -1.40 5.81
C GLN A 291 -6.49 -0.47 6.31
N SER A 292 -6.31 0.19 7.47
CA SER A 292 -7.26 1.20 7.97
C SER A 292 -7.22 2.47 7.13
N VAL A 293 -6.03 2.89 6.68
CA VAL A 293 -5.87 4.03 5.76
C VAL A 293 -6.41 3.67 4.37
N CYS A 294 -6.11 2.47 3.85
CA CYS A 294 -6.73 2.00 2.61
C CYS A 294 -8.26 2.13 2.65
N ARG A 295 -8.88 1.65 3.75
CA ARG A 295 -10.31 1.80 3.97
C ARG A 295 -10.75 3.25 4.06
N LEU A 296 -10.07 4.08 4.86
CA LEU A 296 -10.39 5.49 5.06
C LEU A 296 -10.48 6.24 3.73
N LEU A 297 -9.47 6.08 2.86
CA LEU A 297 -9.40 6.79 1.59
C LEU A 297 -10.53 6.37 0.63
N LEU A 298 -10.81 5.07 0.53
CA LEU A 298 -11.86 4.55 -0.34
C LEU A 298 -13.27 4.88 0.20
N GLU A 299 -13.50 4.71 1.50
CA GLU A 299 -14.77 5.04 2.16
C GLU A 299 -15.04 6.55 2.09
N GLY A 300 -13.99 7.37 2.24
CA GLY A 300 -14.05 8.83 2.08
C GLY A 300 -14.47 9.27 0.68
N LEU A 301 -14.22 8.48 -0.36
CA LEU A 301 -14.71 8.69 -1.72
C LEU A 301 -16.12 8.10 -1.96
N GLY A 302 -16.76 7.56 -0.93
CA GLY A 302 -18.09 6.98 -0.99
C GLY A 302 -18.14 5.53 -1.47
N LEU A 303 -17.00 4.88 -1.62
CA LEU A 303 -16.93 3.45 -1.96
C LEU A 303 -17.31 2.61 -0.75
N LYS A 304 -18.02 1.51 -0.98
CA LYS A 304 -18.52 0.62 0.09
C LYS A 304 -17.83 -0.73 0.10
N GLU A 305 -17.02 -1.01 -0.89
CA GLU A 305 -16.26 -2.24 -1.00
C GLU A 305 -14.77 -1.96 -0.95
N PHE A 306 -14.06 -2.72 -0.15
CA PHE A 306 -12.64 -2.52 0.14
C PHE A 306 -11.86 -3.79 -0.17
N PRO A 307 -10.60 -3.69 -0.62
CA PRO A 307 -9.78 -4.86 -0.91
C PRO A 307 -9.25 -5.53 0.37
N GLY A 308 -9.05 -6.83 0.31
CA GLY A 308 -8.36 -7.61 1.34
C GLY A 308 -8.79 -7.31 2.77
N ALA A 309 -7.82 -7.12 3.67
CA ALA A 309 -8.04 -6.82 5.08
C ALA A 309 -8.69 -5.45 5.33
N ALA A 310 -8.68 -4.53 4.37
CA ALA A 310 -9.35 -3.24 4.49
C ALA A 310 -10.87 -3.39 4.74
N LYS A 311 -11.48 -4.51 4.32
CA LYS A 311 -12.90 -4.82 4.60
C LYS A 311 -13.23 -4.86 6.08
N LYS A 312 -12.31 -5.38 6.90
CA LYS A 312 -12.48 -5.58 8.33
C LYS A 312 -11.63 -4.64 9.18
N ALA A 313 -10.88 -3.76 8.55
CA ALA A 313 -10.02 -2.82 9.24
C ALA A 313 -10.83 -1.86 10.12
N PRO A 314 -10.31 -1.43 11.29
CA PRO A 314 -10.91 -0.38 12.07
C PRO A 314 -11.15 0.87 11.22
N ALA A 315 -12.38 1.40 11.28
CA ALA A 315 -12.72 2.64 10.57
C ALA A 315 -12.17 3.85 11.32
N MET A 316 -11.58 4.78 10.58
CA MET A 316 -10.96 5.98 11.15
C MET A 316 -11.95 7.17 11.29
N GLY A 317 -13.25 6.90 11.43
CA GLY A 317 -14.30 7.93 11.53
C GLY A 317 -14.21 8.78 12.79
N GLU A 318 -13.50 8.34 13.82
CA GLU A 318 -13.32 9.11 15.05
C GLU A 318 -12.51 10.42 14.86
N PHE A 319 -11.76 10.53 13.75
CA PHE A 319 -11.04 11.76 13.40
C PHE A 319 -11.97 12.90 12.95
N PHE A 320 -13.23 12.59 12.66
CA PHE A 320 -14.21 13.54 12.11
C PHE A 320 -15.38 13.87 13.04
#